data_d6acc6f5975e793618e736b96bb04768
#
_entry.id   d6acc6f5975e793618e736b96bb04768
#
_cell.length_a   1.000
_cell.length_b   1.000
_cell.length_c   1.000
_cell.angle_alpha   90.00
_cell.angle_beta   90.00
_cell.angle_gamma   90.00
#
_symmetry.space_group_name_H-M   'P 1'
#
loop_
_entity.id
_entity.type
_entity.pdbx_description
1 polymer ?
#
loop_
_entity_poly.entity_id
_entity_poly.type
_entity_poly.pdbx_seq_one_letter_code
_entity_poly.pdbx_strand_id
1 'polypeptide(L)'
;LIDNKPVLDIPFKMEVVNKIFDKLKLCVSKQQYMEAVIPSNMGYIKLYGIADFEYPEMLTDLKTTEHYSCNKYKDYCQCPVYSLIRKVNGKPIKAFKYLVTDFNKVYQETYIPTEHMHLKLMNLLYEFINFIEYFKNHINNQKIFGGK
;
A
#
# COMPACT_ATOMS: atom_id res chain seq x y z
N LEU A 1 8.04 -13.65 -27.59
CA LEU A 1 6.72 -14.21 -27.85
C LEU A 1 5.88 -13.96 -26.62
N ILE A 2 5.05 -12.93 -26.68
CA ILE A 2 4.05 -12.63 -25.63
C ILE A 2 2.88 -13.54 -25.94
N ASP A 3 2.51 -14.41 -24.99
CA ASP A 3 1.33 -15.27 -25.08
C ASP A 3 0.12 -14.48 -25.59
N ASN A 4 -0.64 -15.10 -26.50
CA ASN A 4 -1.88 -14.60 -27.09
C ASN A 4 -3.01 -14.37 -26.06
N LYS A 5 -2.77 -13.61 -25.01
CA LYS A 5 -3.83 -13.09 -24.17
C LYS A 5 -4.36 -11.80 -24.79
N PRO A 6 -5.68 -11.59 -24.82
CA PRO A 6 -6.23 -10.34 -25.33
C PRO A 6 -5.61 -9.20 -24.55
N VAL A 7 -4.85 -8.34 -25.21
CA VAL A 7 -4.41 -7.07 -24.65
C VAL A 7 -5.69 -6.30 -24.38
N LEU A 8 -6.02 -6.07 -23.11
CA LEU A 8 -7.09 -5.16 -22.74
C LEU A 8 -6.71 -3.81 -23.37
N ASP A 9 -7.46 -3.42 -24.40
CA ASP A 9 -7.29 -2.15 -25.08
C ASP A 9 -7.83 -1.04 -24.17
N ILE A 10 -7.03 -0.71 -23.14
CA ILE A 10 -7.34 0.42 -22.24
C ILE A 10 -6.85 1.66 -22.97
N PRO A 11 -7.74 2.57 -23.39
CA PRO A 11 -7.37 3.73 -24.18
C PRO A 11 -6.63 4.78 -23.32
N PHE A 12 -5.39 4.49 -22.96
CA PHE A 12 -4.52 5.50 -22.35
C PHE A 12 -4.07 6.51 -23.41
N LYS A 13 -4.33 7.78 -23.16
CA LYS A 13 -3.71 8.85 -23.95
C LYS A 13 -2.19 8.82 -23.72
N MET A 14 -1.39 8.81 -24.79
CA MET A 14 0.07 8.80 -24.69
C MET A 14 0.62 9.92 -23.81
N GLU A 15 -0.03 11.08 -23.80
CA GLU A 15 0.31 12.20 -22.90
C GLU A 15 0.22 11.80 -21.43
N VAL A 16 -0.79 11.04 -21.03
CA VAL A 16 -0.98 10.54 -19.66
C VAL A 16 0.11 9.53 -19.30
N VAL A 17 0.40 8.61 -20.22
CA VAL A 17 1.46 7.62 -20.04
C VAL A 17 2.81 8.30 -19.85
N ASN A 18 3.15 9.28 -20.69
CA ASN A 18 4.39 10.03 -20.59
C ASN A 18 4.49 10.81 -19.26
N LYS A 19 3.40 11.44 -18.82
CA LYS A 19 3.35 12.11 -17.51
C LYS A 19 3.58 11.16 -16.34
N ILE A 20 3.00 9.95 -16.38
CA ILE A 20 3.24 8.93 -15.36
C ILE A 20 4.71 8.51 -15.40
N PHE A 21 5.23 8.19 -16.58
CA PHE A 21 6.63 7.78 -16.76
C PHE A 21 7.61 8.83 -16.23
N ASP A 22 7.41 10.11 -16.55
CA ASP A 22 8.25 11.21 -16.06
C ASP A 22 8.27 11.33 -14.54
N LYS A 23 7.15 11.05 -13.89
CA LYS A 23 7.06 11.05 -12.43
C LYS A 23 7.71 9.84 -11.77
N LEU A 24 7.89 8.75 -12.51
CA LEU A 24 8.40 7.47 -11.99
C LEU A 24 9.85 7.17 -12.41
N LYS A 25 10.42 7.92 -13.34
CA LYS A 25 11.74 7.63 -13.94
C LYS A 25 12.91 7.59 -12.96
N LEU A 26 12.78 8.24 -11.78
CA LEU A 26 13.83 8.28 -10.76
C LEU A 26 13.62 7.26 -9.63
N CYS A 27 12.70 6.32 -9.75
CA CYS A 27 12.54 5.27 -8.77
C CYS A 27 13.78 4.35 -8.73
N VAL A 28 14.16 3.92 -7.54
CA VAL A 28 15.32 3.03 -7.34
C VAL A 28 14.95 1.56 -7.46
N SER A 29 13.70 1.21 -7.12
CA SER A 29 13.17 -0.13 -7.32
C SER A 29 11.68 -0.12 -7.63
N LYS A 30 11.19 -1.24 -8.19
CA LYS A 30 9.78 -1.46 -8.54
C LYS A 30 9.32 -2.77 -7.91
N GLN A 31 8.02 -2.84 -7.53
CA GLN A 31 7.38 -4.03 -6.98
C GLN A 31 8.19 -4.60 -5.80
N GLN A 32 8.60 -3.69 -4.88
CA GLN A 32 9.44 -4.04 -3.74
C GLN A 32 8.62 -4.71 -2.64
N TYR A 33 8.86 -6.00 -2.42
CA TYR A 33 8.31 -6.70 -1.27
C TYR A 33 8.93 -6.17 0.03
N MET A 34 8.10 -5.95 1.03
CA MET A 34 8.48 -5.48 2.35
C MET A 34 7.73 -6.27 3.41
N GLU A 35 8.40 -6.59 4.51
CA GLU A 35 7.75 -7.17 5.69
C GLU A 35 8.39 -6.68 6.99
N ALA A 36 7.63 -6.71 8.07
CA ALA A 36 8.12 -6.48 9.41
C ALA A 36 7.32 -7.34 10.40
N VAL A 37 7.98 -7.75 11.47
CA VAL A 37 7.35 -8.45 12.59
C VAL A 37 7.33 -7.52 13.80
N ILE A 38 6.15 -7.30 14.35
CA ILE A 38 5.92 -6.38 15.46
C ILE A 38 5.47 -7.19 16.68
N PRO A 39 6.13 -7.07 17.83
CA PRO A 39 5.68 -7.72 19.06
C PRO A 39 4.34 -7.13 19.51
N SER A 40 3.46 -7.97 20.02
CA SER A 40 2.21 -7.58 20.65
C SER A 40 1.98 -8.40 21.92
N ASN A 41 1.04 -7.98 22.77
CA ASN A 41 0.62 -8.73 23.95
C ASN A 41 -0.05 -10.09 23.63
N MET A 42 -0.41 -10.34 22.39
CA MET A 42 -1.01 -11.59 21.90
C MET A 42 -0.05 -12.41 21.01
N GLY A 43 1.25 -12.08 20.98
CA GLY A 43 2.26 -12.71 20.13
C GLY A 43 2.88 -11.74 19.14
N TYR A 44 3.09 -12.20 17.91
CA TYR A 44 3.73 -11.41 16.86
C TYR A 44 2.76 -11.10 15.72
N ILE A 45 2.74 -9.84 15.30
CA ILE A 45 1.99 -9.38 14.14
C ILE A 45 2.98 -9.25 12.98
N LYS A 46 2.75 -10.00 11.91
CA LYS A 46 3.51 -9.85 10.67
C LYS A 46 2.77 -8.90 9.73
N LEU A 47 3.37 -7.75 9.46
CA LEU A 47 2.94 -6.83 8.40
C LEU A 47 3.75 -7.11 7.14
N TYR A 48 3.09 -7.08 6.00
CA TYR A 48 3.76 -7.23 4.70
C TYR A 48 3.01 -6.48 3.60
N GLY A 49 3.70 -6.22 2.50
CA GLY A 49 3.12 -5.60 1.32
C GLY A 49 4.14 -5.45 0.20
N ILE A 50 3.66 -5.02 -0.95
CA ILE A 50 4.48 -4.74 -2.13
C ILE A 50 4.28 -3.27 -2.48
N ALA A 51 5.36 -2.48 -2.44
CA ALA A 51 5.33 -1.10 -2.90
C ALA A 51 5.57 -1.06 -4.41
N ASP A 52 4.75 -0.33 -5.16
CA ASP A 52 4.89 -0.25 -6.61
C ASP A 52 6.21 0.39 -7.02
N PHE A 53 6.59 1.51 -6.37
CA PHE A 53 7.82 2.23 -6.67
C PHE A 53 8.47 2.75 -5.40
N GLU A 54 9.77 2.51 -5.28
CA GLU A 54 10.59 2.96 -4.15
C GLU A 54 11.55 4.06 -4.60
N TYR A 55 11.71 5.05 -3.74
CA TYR A 55 12.72 6.11 -3.79
C TYR A 55 13.49 6.11 -2.46
N PRO A 56 14.63 6.80 -2.34
CA PRO A 56 15.45 6.73 -1.12
C PRO A 56 14.68 7.01 0.19
N GLU A 57 13.74 7.96 0.17
CA GLU A 57 12.98 8.35 1.37
C GLU A 57 11.46 8.43 1.11
N MET A 58 10.98 7.80 0.04
CA MET A 58 9.58 7.86 -0.35
C MET A 58 9.15 6.56 -1.01
N LEU A 59 7.90 6.16 -0.74
CA LEU A 59 7.21 5.14 -1.52
C LEU A 59 6.12 5.78 -2.36
N THR A 60 5.90 5.22 -3.54
CA THR A 60 4.81 5.65 -4.42
C THR A 60 3.99 4.43 -4.83
N ASP A 61 2.69 4.57 -4.77
CA ASP A 61 1.71 3.58 -5.21
C ASP A 61 0.90 4.17 -6.37
N LEU A 62 0.78 3.42 -7.47
CA LEU A 62 0.06 3.84 -8.67
C LEU A 62 -1.38 3.35 -8.62
N LYS A 63 -2.32 4.27 -8.74
CA LYS A 63 -3.75 3.98 -8.72
C LYS A 63 -4.42 4.38 -10.03
N THR A 64 -5.34 3.55 -10.49
CA THR A 64 -6.28 3.89 -11.55
C THR A 64 -7.68 4.07 -10.96
N THR A 65 -8.46 4.98 -11.49
CA THR A 65 -9.84 5.22 -11.05
C THR A 65 -10.64 5.87 -12.18
N GLU A 66 -11.91 5.57 -12.30
CA GLU A 66 -12.80 6.26 -13.24
C GLU A 66 -13.06 7.71 -12.80
N HIS A 67 -13.19 7.92 -11.48
CA HIS A 67 -13.44 9.24 -10.90
C HIS A 67 -12.47 9.52 -9.77
N TYR A 68 -11.72 10.60 -9.90
CA TYR A 68 -10.83 11.09 -8.86
C TYR A 68 -11.49 12.23 -8.09
N SER A 69 -11.36 12.18 -6.77
CA SER A 69 -11.65 13.27 -5.85
C SER A 69 -10.45 13.52 -4.93
N CYS A 70 -10.25 14.75 -4.53
CA CYS A 70 -9.15 15.11 -3.62
C CYS A 70 -9.27 14.34 -2.28
N ASN A 71 -8.13 13.86 -1.77
CA ASN A 71 -8.04 13.06 -0.55
C ASN A 71 -8.78 11.70 -0.61
N LYS A 72 -9.03 11.16 -1.80
CA LYS A 72 -9.69 9.87 -1.99
C LYS A 72 -8.99 8.73 -1.25
N TYR A 73 -7.68 8.80 -1.12
CA TYR A 73 -6.84 7.74 -0.54
C TYR A 73 -6.38 8.04 0.89
N LYS A 74 -6.91 9.11 1.52
CA LYS A 74 -6.50 9.56 2.85
C LYS A 74 -6.63 8.47 3.93
N ASP A 75 -7.70 7.68 3.87
CA ASP A 75 -8.00 6.67 4.88
C ASP A 75 -7.54 5.25 4.49
N TYR A 76 -6.76 5.13 3.43
CA TYR A 76 -6.20 3.84 3.02
C TYR A 76 -5.06 3.42 3.94
N CYS A 77 -5.06 2.13 4.31
CA CYS A 77 -4.06 1.56 5.22
C CYS A 77 -2.65 1.45 4.61
N GLN A 78 -2.47 1.62 3.31
CA GLN A 78 -1.15 1.44 2.66
C GLN A 78 -0.10 2.39 3.23
N CYS A 79 -0.40 3.69 3.33
CA CYS A 79 0.54 4.66 3.88
C CYS A 79 0.99 4.29 5.31
N PRO A 80 0.10 4.11 6.31
CA PRO A 80 0.51 3.74 7.66
C PRO A 80 1.20 2.37 7.74
N VAL A 81 0.73 1.37 7.00
CA VAL A 81 1.33 0.01 6.99
C VAL A 81 2.74 0.05 6.41
N TYR A 82 2.92 0.60 5.22
CA TYR A 82 4.21 0.58 4.52
C TYR A 82 5.24 1.47 5.24
N SER A 83 4.83 2.61 5.76
CA SER A 83 5.72 3.48 6.52
C SER A 83 6.13 2.86 7.86
N LEU A 84 5.24 2.11 8.53
CA LEU A 84 5.57 1.39 9.75
C LEU A 84 6.54 0.24 9.48
N ILE A 85 6.33 -0.55 8.43
CA ILE A 85 7.28 -1.60 7.99
C ILE A 85 8.67 -0.99 7.75
N ARG A 86 8.74 0.11 7.02
CA ARG A 86 10.01 0.79 6.73
C ARG A 86 10.69 1.31 8.00
N LYS A 87 9.91 1.86 8.93
CA LYS A 87 10.41 2.35 10.22
C LYS A 87 10.99 1.21 11.06
N VAL A 88 10.26 0.09 11.21
CA VAL A 88 10.72 -1.09 11.96
C VAL A 88 12.02 -1.66 11.38
N ASN A 89 12.16 -1.65 10.06
CA ASN A 89 13.36 -2.11 9.35
C ASN A 89 14.51 -1.08 9.35
N GLY A 90 14.42 0.01 10.12
CA GLY A 90 15.48 1.02 10.23
C GLY A 90 15.66 1.91 8.98
N LYS A 91 14.67 1.93 8.07
CA LYS A 91 14.69 2.71 6.83
C LYS A 91 13.42 3.57 6.72
N PRO A 92 13.17 4.50 7.66
CA PRO A 92 11.94 5.30 7.64
C PRO A 92 11.84 6.13 6.37
N ILE A 93 10.61 6.31 5.90
CA ILE A 93 10.31 7.19 4.76
C ILE A 93 9.80 8.54 5.25
N LYS A 94 10.09 9.59 4.50
CA LYS A 94 9.62 10.95 4.76
C LYS A 94 8.25 11.23 4.12
N ALA A 95 7.92 10.49 3.06
CA ALA A 95 6.66 10.67 2.35
C ALA A 95 6.14 9.37 1.76
N PHE A 96 4.82 9.26 1.66
CA PHE A 96 4.12 8.27 0.88
C PHE A 96 3.26 8.98 -0.17
N LYS A 97 3.34 8.55 -1.42
CA LYS A 97 2.66 9.19 -2.54
C LYS A 97 1.70 8.23 -3.23
N TYR A 98 0.48 8.66 -3.46
CA TYR A 98 -0.38 8.07 -4.47
C TYR A 98 -0.23 8.85 -5.77
N LEU A 99 0.17 8.17 -6.83
CA LEU A 99 0.11 8.68 -8.19
C LEU A 99 -1.13 8.10 -8.85
N VAL A 100 -2.08 8.94 -9.19
CA VAL A 100 -3.42 8.51 -9.59
C VAL A 100 -3.70 8.94 -11.02
N THR A 101 -4.33 8.08 -11.80
CA THR A 101 -4.86 8.44 -13.12
C THR A 101 -6.32 8.03 -13.28
N ASP A 102 -7.08 8.91 -13.91
CA ASP A 102 -8.44 8.66 -14.40
C ASP A 102 -8.46 8.40 -15.92
N PHE A 103 -7.33 7.93 -16.47
CA PHE A 103 -7.07 7.71 -17.90
C PHE A 103 -6.95 8.98 -18.75
N ASN A 104 -7.39 10.13 -18.25
CA ASN A 104 -7.33 11.43 -18.94
C ASN A 104 -6.33 12.40 -18.30
N LYS A 105 -6.18 12.29 -16.98
CA LYS A 105 -5.33 13.19 -16.17
C LYS A 105 -4.51 12.37 -15.18
N VAL A 106 -3.45 12.99 -14.68
CA VAL A 106 -2.61 12.44 -13.62
C VAL A 106 -2.70 13.37 -12.42
N TYR A 107 -3.03 12.78 -11.27
CA TYR A 107 -3.13 13.45 -9.98
C TYR A 107 -2.08 12.90 -9.02
N GLN A 108 -1.82 13.62 -7.95
CA GLN A 108 -0.87 13.21 -6.93
C GLN A 108 -1.38 13.60 -5.55
N GLU A 109 -1.40 12.63 -4.65
CA GLU A 109 -1.61 12.86 -3.22
C GLU A 109 -0.34 12.46 -2.47
N THR A 110 0.12 13.31 -1.55
CA THR A 110 1.32 13.04 -0.76
C THR A 110 0.96 13.10 0.71
N TYR A 111 1.32 12.05 1.43
CA TYR A 111 1.07 11.89 2.86
C TYR A 111 2.40 11.80 3.60
N ILE A 112 2.50 12.53 4.70
CA ILE A 112 3.67 12.47 5.60
C ILE A 112 3.34 11.46 6.71
N PRO A 113 4.08 10.34 6.82
CA PRO A 113 3.89 9.41 7.92
C PRO A 113 4.13 10.07 9.26
N THR A 114 3.26 9.81 10.22
CA THR A 114 3.36 10.34 11.58
C THR A 114 3.24 9.22 12.61
N GLU A 115 3.78 9.46 13.82
CA GLU A 115 3.61 8.52 14.94
C GLU A 115 2.12 8.29 15.26
N HIS A 116 1.30 9.32 15.14
CA HIS A 116 -0.14 9.19 15.36
C HIS A 116 -0.79 8.22 14.36
N MET A 117 -0.37 8.23 13.09
CA MET A 117 -0.86 7.26 12.10
C MET A 117 -0.46 5.83 12.47
N HIS A 118 0.77 5.64 12.94
CA HIS A 118 1.25 4.33 13.37
C HIS A 118 0.51 3.84 14.61
N LEU A 119 0.28 4.70 15.61
CA LEU A 119 -0.50 4.36 16.81
C LEU A 119 -1.95 3.99 16.45
N LYS A 120 -2.59 4.77 15.58
CA LYS A 120 -3.95 4.46 15.09
C LYS A 120 -4.01 3.11 14.38
N LEU A 121 -3.01 2.81 13.53
CA LEU A 121 -2.90 1.50 12.87
C LEU A 121 -2.75 0.38 13.90
N MET A 122 -1.86 0.52 14.88
CA MET A 122 -1.64 -0.51 15.90
C MET A 122 -2.91 -0.77 16.73
N ASN A 123 -3.63 0.27 17.12
CA ASN A 123 -4.90 0.12 17.84
C ASN A 123 -5.92 -0.65 16.97
N LEU A 124 -6.06 -0.29 15.70
CA LEU A 124 -6.95 -1.00 14.78
C LEU A 124 -6.57 -2.48 14.63
N LEU A 125 -5.27 -2.79 14.55
CA LEU A 125 -4.79 -4.16 14.48
C LEU A 125 -5.11 -4.94 15.76
N TYR A 126 -4.95 -4.33 16.94
CA TYR A 126 -5.32 -4.95 18.21
C TYR A 126 -6.83 -5.22 18.32
N GLU A 127 -7.66 -4.25 17.94
CA GLU A 127 -9.11 -4.44 17.90
C GLU A 127 -9.50 -5.57 16.94
N PHE A 128 -8.88 -5.63 15.76
CA PHE A 128 -9.12 -6.68 14.79
C PHE A 128 -8.69 -8.06 15.28
N ILE A 129 -7.52 -8.18 15.93
CA ILE A 129 -7.04 -9.45 16.51
C ILE A 129 -7.98 -9.90 17.62
N ASN A 130 -8.39 -9.01 18.52
CA ASN A 130 -9.34 -9.31 19.59
C ASN A 130 -10.67 -9.80 19.02
N PHE A 131 -11.17 -9.15 17.96
CA PHE A 131 -12.38 -9.58 17.27
C PHE A 131 -12.23 -10.99 16.69
N ILE A 132 -11.12 -11.28 15.99
CA ILE A 132 -10.85 -12.60 15.44
C ILE A 132 -10.78 -13.66 16.55
N GLU A 133 -10.05 -13.40 17.64
CA GLU A 133 -9.93 -14.34 18.76
C GLU A 133 -11.26 -14.61 19.45
N TYR A 134 -12.08 -13.58 19.62
CA TYR A 134 -13.43 -13.73 20.20
C TYR A 134 -14.34 -14.58 19.31
N PHE A 135 -14.31 -14.39 18.00
CA PHE A 135 -15.19 -15.06 17.04
C PHE A 135 -14.57 -16.29 16.37
N LYS A 136 -13.36 -16.72 16.73
CA LYS A 136 -12.64 -17.78 16.03
C LYS A 136 -13.43 -19.08 15.85
N ASN A 137 -14.27 -19.45 16.82
CA ASN A 137 -15.09 -20.63 16.75
C ASN A 137 -16.31 -20.50 15.79
N HIS A 138 -16.61 -19.28 15.35
CA HIS A 138 -17.69 -18.95 14.43
C HIS A 138 -17.18 -18.62 13.02
N ILE A 139 -15.87 -18.52 12.85
CA ILE A 139 -15.24 -18.20 11.57
C ILE A 139 -14.90 -19.48 10.83
N ASN A 140 -15.62 -19.78 9.76
CA ASN A 140 -15.43 -21.02 8.98
C ASN A 140 -14.14 -21.02 8.13
N ASN A 141 -13.58 -19.85 7.84
CA ASN A 141 -12.38 -19.76 7.02
C ASN A 141 -11.10 -19.94 7.85
N GLN A 142 -10.63 -21.18 7.93
CA GLN A 142 -9.43 -21.55 8.70
C GLN A 142 -8.13 -20.87 8.21
N LYS A 143 -8.09 -20.37 6.98
CA LYS A 143 -6.92 -19.65 6.44
C LYS A 143 -6.60 -18.37 7.23
N ILE A 144 -7.60 -17.75 7.87
CA ILE A 144 -7.43 -16.57 8.72
C ILE A 144 -6.54 -16.88 9.93
N PHE A 145 -6.53 -18.13 10.39
CA PHE A 145 -5.77 -18.60 11.56
C PHE A 145 -4.46 -19.31 11.18
N GLY A 146 -3.97 -19.12 9.97
CA GLY A 146 -2.73 -19.76 9.50
C GLY A 146 -2.86 -21.26 9.19
N GLY A 147 -4.07 -21.79 9.11
CA GLY A 147 -4.35 -23.16 8.62
C GLY A 147 -3.97 -23.28 7.13
N LYS A 148 -3.32 -24.41 6.79
CA LYS A 148 -2.97 -24.76 5.40
C LYS A 148 -4.19 -25.11 4.59
#